data_e47b1b705d4939ab82c5d41f96f2bcee
#
_entry.id   e47b1b705d4939ab82c5d41f96f2bcee
#
_cell.length_a   1.000
_cell.length_b   1.000
_cell.length_c   1.000
_cell.angle_alpha   90.00
_cell.angle_beta   90.00
_cell.angle_gamma   90.00
#
_symmetry.space_group_name_H-M   'P 1'
#
loop_
_entity.id
_entity.type
_entity.pdbx_description
1 polymer ?
#
loop_
_entity_poly.entity_id
_entity_poly.type
_entity_poly.pdbx_seq_one_letter_code
_entity_poly.pdbx_strand_id
1 'polypeptide(L)'
;MVLLYTEGEKVIGKSGLGKAIKHQMIALDEENVLYTTNPHDSYDILHINTYFPKSYLFAKRAKKQGKKIVYHAHSTEEDYRDGFIMGHATSKIFKKWICKCYRLGDIIVTPTPYSKRILEGYDELKDKKIVDISNGIDISFFKENKNYRKNLRKRYNLSSNTKIVLGIGLYIRRKGIVDFIELARRLPDYTFIWYGYSSLKAATSDVREAFKNLPKNIIFPGYGEKELIREALGG
;
A
#
# COMPACT_ATOMS: atom_id res chain seq x y z
N MET A 1 -12.03 -23.87 -5.84
CA MET A 1 -11.90 -23.00 -4.67
C MET A 1 -10.57 -22.24 -4.71
N VAL A 2 -10.53 -20.97 -4.31
CA VAL A 2 -9.32 -20.13 -4.26
C VAL A 2 -8.78 -20.08 -2.82
N LEU A 3 -7.49 -20.30 -2.63
CA LEU A 3 -6.82 -20.00 -1.37
C LEU A 3 -6.16 -18.59 -1.47
N LEU A 4 -6.65 -17.64 -0.70
CA LEU A 4 -5.98 -16.35 -0.48
C LEU A 4 -4.92 -16.50 0.60
N TYR A 5 -3.66 -16.65 0.20
CA TYR A 5 -2.57 -16.87 1.14
C TYR A 5 -1.80 -15.59 1.44
N THR A 6 -1.61 -15.34 2.72
CA THR A 6 -0.89 -14.16 3.22
C THR A 6 0.00 -14.54 4.40
N GLU A 7 1.31 -14.46 4.21
CA GLU A 7 2.26 -14.62 5.31
C GLU A 7 2.34 -13.31 6.13
N GLY A 8 2.33 -13.43 7.46
CA GLY A 8 2.51 -12.28 8.33
C GLY A 8 1.28 -11.36 8.45
N GLU A 9 0.07 -11.88 8.30
CA GLU A 9 -1.18 -11.13 8.34
C GLU A 9 -1.28 -10.18 9.54
N LYS A 10 -0.84 -10.63 10.73
CA LYS A 10 -0.84 -9.80 11.96
C LYS A 10 0.00 -8.53 11.83
N VAL A 11 1.08 -8.57 11.04
CA VAL A 11 1.99 -7.44 10.83
C VAL A 11 1.48 -6.53 9.72
N ILE A 12 0.99 -7.11 8.62
CA ILE A 12 0.59 -6.35 7.43
C ILE A 12 -0.86 -5.89 7.46
N GLY A 13 -1.70 -6.41 8.35
CA GLY A 13 -3.15 -6.16 8.37
C GLY A 13 -3.55 -4.68 8.44
N LYS A 14 -2.74 -3.84 9.10
CA LYS A 14 -2.94 -2.37 9.15
C LYS A 14 -2.28 -1.62 7.98
N SER A 15 -1.59 -2.29 7.07
CA SER A 15 -0.93 -1.69 5.91
C SER A 15 -1.86 -1.56 4.72
N GLY A 16 -1.39 -0.87 3.66
CA GLY A 16 -2.07 -0.83 2.36
C GLY A 16 -2.27 -2.22 1.75
N LEU A 17 -1.32 -3.14 1.96
CA LEU A 17 -1.44 -4.54 1.53
C LEU A 17 -2.58 -5.27 2.25
N GLY A 18 -2.68 -5.11 3.57
CA GLY A 18 -3.78 -5.72 4.34
C GLY A 18 -5.16 -5.20 3.91
N LYS A 19 -5.26 -3.92 3.52
CA LYS A 19 -6.48 -3.35 2.93
C LYS A 19 -6.79 -3.95 1.57
N ALA A 20 -5.78 -4.11 0.70
CA ALA A 20 -5.94 -4.72 -0.62
C ALA A 20 -6.47 -6.16 -0.52
N ILE A 21 -5.97 -6.96 0.42
CA ILE A 21 -6.43 -8.33 0.64
C ILE A 21 -7.89 -8.36 1.09
N LYS A 22 -8.31 -7.45 1.97
CA LYS A 22 -9.73 -7.32 2.37
C LYS A 22 -10.63 -6.97 1.17
N HIS A 23 -10.17 -6.10 0.27
CA HIS A 23 -10.91 -5.79 -0.95
C HIS A 23 -10.97 -6.98 -1.91
N GLN A 24 -9.91 -7.81 -1.98
CA GLN A 24 -9.96 -9.07 -2.75
C GLN A 24 -11.02 -10.03 -2.20
N MET A 25 -11.13 -10.15 -0.87
CA MET A 25 -12.16 -10.98 -0.23
C MET A 25 -13.57 -10.47 -0.57
N ILE A 26 -13.82 -9.17 -0.45
CA ILE A 26 -15.10 -8.55 -0.80
C ILE A 26 -15.43 -8.82 -2.28
N ALA A 27 -14.47 -8.62 -3.18
CA ALA A 27 -14.70 -8.87 -4.61
C ALA A 27 -15.00 -10.33 -4.93
N LEU A 28 -14.36 -11.28 -4.24
CA LEU A 28 -14.67 -12.71 -4.39
C LEU A 28 -16.06 -13.06 -3.85
N ASP A 29 -16.47 -12.44 -2.73
CA ASP A 29 -17.82 -12.60 -2.17
C ASP A 29 -18.89 -12.04 -3.12
N GLU A 30 -18.68 -10.83 -3.67
CA GLU A 30 -19.58 -10.18 -4.63
C GLU A 30 -19.75 -10.99 -5.92
N GLU A 31 -18.68 -11.64 -6.40
CA GLU A 31 -18.69 -12.49 -7.60
C GLU A 31 -19.04 -13.95 -7.30
N ASN A 32 -19.42 -14.29 -6.07
CA ASN A 32 -19.77 -15.65 -5.62
C ASN A 32 -18.64 -16.68 -5.88
N VAL A 33 -17.39 -16.26 -5.79
CA VAL A 33 -16.22 -17.15 -5.94
C VAL A 33 -15.84 -17.74 -4.59
N LEU A 34 -15.92 -19.05 -4.47
CA LEU A 34 -15.53 -19.76 -3.24
C LEU A 34 -14.05 -19.58 -2.95
N TYR A 35 -13.73 -19.09 -1.76
CA TYR A 35 -12.35 -18.95 -1.30
C TYR A 35 -12.18 -19.37 0.17
N THR A 36 -10.94 -19.55 0.57
CA THR A 36 -10.51 -19.76 1.95
C THR A 36 -9.23 -18.98 2.23
N THR A 37 -8.99 -18.64 3.48
CA THR A 37 -7.70 -18.11 3.97
C THR A 37 -6.92 -19.12 4.79
N ASN A 38 -7.52 -20.31 5.06
CA ASN A 38 -6.86 -21.38 5.81
C ASN A 38 -6.00 -22.23 4.86
N PRO A 39 -4.68 -22.29 5.03
CA PRO A 39 -3.78 -23.02 4.14
C PRO A 39 -3.92 -24.56 4.23
N HIS A 40 -4.71 -25.06 5.18
CA HIS A 40 -4.98 -26.50 5.36
C HIS A 40 -6.21 -26.97 4.59
N ASP A 41 -7.03 -26.05 4.07
CA ASP A 41 -8.19 -26.40 3.28
C ASP A 41 -7.78 -26.86 1.86
N SER A 42 -8.69 -27.61 1.22
CA SER A 42 -8.52 -27.95 -0.19
C SER A 42 -8.72 -26.73 -1.09
N TYR A 43 -7.87 -26.57 -2.11
CA TYR A 43 -7.99 -25.48 -3.07
C TYR A 43 -7.45 -25.91 -4.45
N ASP A 44 -7.85 -25.20 -5.49
CA ASP A 44 -7.43 -25.42 -6.88
C ASP A 44 -6.47 -24.32 -7.34
N ILE A 45 -6.71 -23.09 -6.85
CA ILE A 45 -5.96 -21.88 -7.18
C ILE A 45 -5.36 -21.29 -5.91
N LEU A 46 -4.06 -21.05 -5.95
CA LEU A 46 -3.35 -20.29 -4.92
C LEU A 46 -3.21 -18.82 -5.35
N HIS A 47 -3.87 -17.91 -4.66
CA HIS A 47 -3.65 -16.48 -4.81
C HIS A 47 -2.77 -15.97 -3.67
N ILE A 48 -1.53 -15.63 -3.97
CA ILE A 48 -0.50 -15.29 -2.97
C ILE A 48 -0.18 -13.81 -3.05
N ASN A 49 -0.19 -13.15 -1.88
CA ASN A 49 -0.07 -11.70 -1.75
C ASN A 49 1.27 -11.23 -1.17
N THR A 50 2.12 -12.15 -0.73
CA THR A 50 3.38 -11.83 -0.04
C THR A 50 4.57 -12.54 -0.66
N TYR A 51 5.75 -11.94 -0.54
CA TYR A 51 7.02 -12.47 -1.05
C TYR A 51 7.97 -12.93 0.07
N PHE A 52 7.45 -13.24 1.26
CA PHE A 52 8.26 -13.73 2.37
C PHE A 52 8.70 -15.18 2.15
N PRO A 53 9.70 -15.67 2.90
CA PRO A 53 10.26 -17.02 2.68
C PRO A 53 9.24 -18.16 2.73
N LYS A 54 8.29 -18.12 3.67
CA LYS A 54 7.22 -19.14 3.75
C LYS A 54 6.29 -19.06 2.55
N SER A 55 5.95 -17.84 2.08
CA SER A 55 5.16 -17.61 0.87
C SER A 55 5.82 -18.26 -0.35
N TYR A 56 7.12 -18.06 -0.52
CA TYR A 56 7.89 -18.68 -1.59
C TYR A 56 7.86 -20.23 -1.51
N LEU A 57 8.11 -20.77 -0.33
CA LEU A 57 8.11 -22.24 -0.13
C LEU A 57 6.72 -22.83 -0.36
N PHE A 58 5.68 -22.13 0.09
CA PHE A 58 4.29 -22.55 -0.09
C PHE A 58 3.89 -22.55 -1.58
N ALA A 59 4.19 -21.46 -2.31
CA ALA A 59 3.96 -21.40 -3.75
C ALA A 59 4.72 -22.48 -4.51
N LYS A 60 5.99 -22.75 -4.14
CA LYS A 60 6.79 -23.82 -4.75
C LYS A 60 6.17 -25.21 -4.53
N ARG A 61 5.61 -25.45 -3.33
CA ARG A 61 4.91 -26.70 -3.01
C ARG A 61 3.62 -26.84 -3.84
N ALA A 62 2.80 -25.78 -3.87
CA ALA A 62 1.57 -25.74 -4.65
C ALA A 62 1.82 -26.02 -6.15
N LYS A 63 2.88 -25.42 -6.70
CA LYS A 63 3.29 -25.66 -8.09
C LYS A 63 3.66 -27.13 -8.36
N LYS A 64 4.39 -27.76 -7.43
CA LYS A 64 4.71 -29.21 -7.52
C LYS A 64 3.45 -30.09 -7.46
N GLN A 65 2.39 -29.63 -6.80
CA GLN A 65 1.09 -30.30 -6.72
C GLN A 65 0.17 -30.00 -7.91
N GLY A 66 0.65 -29.31 -8.93
CA GLY A 66 -0.14 -28.97 -10.12
C GLY A 66 -1.19 -27.88 -9.90
N LYS A 67 -1.15 -27.16 -8.77
CA LYS A 67 -2.08 -26.06 -8.48
C LYS A 67 -1.77 -24.85 -9.36
N LYS A 68 -2.82 -24.12 -9.77
CA LYS A 68 -2.67 -22.84 -10.46
C LYS A 68 -2.30 -21.75 -9.46
N ILE A 69 -1.39 -20.85 -9.86
CA ILE A 69 -0.87 -19.80 -8.97
C ILE A 69 -1.10 -18.42 -9.58
N VAL A 70 -1.84 -17.60 -8.87
CA VAL A 70 -1.92 -16.15 -9.09
C VAL A 70 -0.96 -15.49 -8.09
N TYR A 71 0.10 -14.84 -8.58
CA TYR A 71 1.01 -14.10 -7.71
C TYR A 71 0.70 -12.61 -7.76
N HIS A 72 0.22 -12.03 -6.66
CA HIS A 72 -0.08 -10.61 -6.59
C HIS A 72 1.16 -9.82 -6.21
N ALA A 73 1.72 -9.11 -7.18
CA ALA A 73 2.96 -8.34 -7.06
C ALA A 73 2.66 -6.93 -6.53
N HIS A 74 2.71 -6.78 -5.21
CA HIS A 74 2.49 -5.49 -4.52
C HIS A 74 3.77 -4.65 -4.37
N SER A 75 4.92 -5.14 -4.80
CA SER A 75 6.20 -4.46 -4.62
C SER A 75 7.06 -4.54 -5.88
N THR A 76 7.83 -3.49 -6.13
CA THR A 76 8.85 -3.40 -7.17
C THR A 76 10.20 -3.08 -6.55
N GLU A 77 11.30 -3.18 -7.32
CA GLU A 77 12.63 -2.74 -6.87
C GLU A 77 12.63 -1.25 -6.51
N GLU A 78 11.98 -0.45 -7.36
CA GLU A 78 11.90 1.01 -7.25
C GLU A 78 11.20 1.43 -5.96
N ASP A 79 10.07 0.78 -5.63
CA ASP A 79 9.36 1.00 -4.37
C ASP A 79 10.22 0.69 -3.14
N TYR A 80 11.00 -0.39 -3.21
CA TYR A 80 11.91 -0.77 -2.13
C TYR A 80 13.08 0.19 -2.00
N ARG A 81 13.72 0.54 -3.12
CA ARG A 81 14.89 1.43 -3.17
C ARG A 81 14.59 2.78 -2.53
N ASP A 82 13.44 3.37 -2.85
CA ASP A 82 13.08 4.72 -2.43
C ASP A 82 12.25 4.73 -1.13
N GLY A 83 11.94 3.56 -0.57
CA GLY A 83 11.12 3.41 0.63
C GLY A 83 11.88 3.07 1.91
N PHE A 84 13.11 2.54 1.83
CA PHE A 84 13.81 1.99 2.99
C PHE A 84 15.25 2.51 3.13
N ILE A 85 15.71 2.59 4.39
CA ILE A 85 17.13 2.84 4.70
C ILE A 85 17.96 1.71 4.05
N MET A 86 19.06 2.05 3.41
CA MET A 86 19.88 1.12 2.61
C MET A 86 19.17 0.53 1.37
N GLY A 87 17.98 1.01 1.01
CA GLY A 87 17.26 0.55 -0.18
C GLY A 87 18.12 0.59 -1.43
N HIS A 88 18.87 1.67 -1.66
CA HIS A 88 19.79 1.80 -2.79
C HIS A 88 20.88 0.71 -2.85
N ALA A 89 21.45 0.31 -1.71
CA ALA A 89 22.50 -0.69 -1.66
C ALA A 89 21.97 -2.13 -1.86
N THR A 90 20.73 -2.40 -1.45
CA THR A 90 20.16 -3.76 -1.41
C THR A 90 19.06 -4.01 -2.45
N SER A 91 18.65 -2.98 -3.20
CA SER A 91 17.51 -3.06 -4.14
C SER A 91 17.69 -4.14 -5.20
N LYS A 92 18.89 -4.33 -5.75
CA LYS A 92 19.16 -5.37 -6.76
C LYS A 92 19.01 -6.79 -6.19
N ILE A 93 19.37 -6.99 -4.91
CA ILE A 93 19.18 -8.28 -4.21
C ILE A 93 17.69 -8.49 -3.99
N PHE A 94 16.99 -7.46 -3.54
CA PHE A 94 15.55 -7.49 -3.38
C PHE A 94 14.83 -7.79 -4.71
N LYS A 95 15.22 -7.12 -5.81
CA LYS A 95 14.68 -7.40 -7.15
C LYS A 95 14.80 -8.89 -7.51
N LYS A 96 16.01 -9.45 -7.40
CA LYS A 96 16.24 -10.88 -7.67
C LYS A 96 15.34 -11.78 -6.83
N TRP A 97 15.13 -11.42 -5.56
CA TRP A 97 14.27 -12.18 -4.66
C TRP A 97 12.79 -12.11 -5.08
N ILE A 98 12.24 -10.92 -5.29
CA ILE A 98 10.83 -10.79 -5.68
C ILE A 98 10.57 -11.41 -7.05
N CYS A 99 11.47 -11.26 -8.02
CA CYS A 99 11.35 -11.92 -9.32
C CYS A 99 11.34 -13.45 -9.16
N LYS A 100 12.20 -14.02 -8.30
CA LYS A 100 12.18 -15.45 -7.97
C LYS A 100 10.84 -15.90 -7.41
N CYS A 101 10.20 -15.07 -6.57
CA CYS A 101 8.86 -15.33 -6.05
C CYS A 101 7.81 -15.24 -7.15
N TYR A 102 7.76 -14.13 -7.88
CA TYR A 102 6.75 -13.85 -8.92
C TYR A 102 6.78 -14.87 -10.06
N ARG A 103 7.95 -15.38 -10.43
CA ARG A 103 8.09 -16.45 -11.43
C ARG A 103 7.36 -17.76 -11.09
N LEU A 104 7.00 -17.98 -9.84
CA LEU A 104 6.18 -19.14 -9.45
C LEU A 104 4.73 -19.00 -9.94
N GLY A 105 4.24 -17.78 -10.13
CA GLY A 105 2.91 -17.52 -10.67
C GLY A 105 2.74 -18.01 -12.11
N ASP A 106 1.58 -18.58 -12.42
CA ASP A 106 1.11 -18.80 -13.78
C ASP A 106 0.66 -17.47 -14.39
N ILE A 107 0.15 -16.57 -13.55
CA ILE A 107 -0.14 -15.19 -13.86
C ILE A 107 0.36 -14.30 -12.71
N ILE A 108 0.89 -13.13 -13.07
CA ILE A 108 1.27 -12.07 -12.12
C ILE A 108 0.22 -10.98 -12.20
N VAL A 109 -0.37 -10.62 -11.06
CA VAL A 109 -1.29 -9.48 -10.93
C VAL A 109 -0.56 -8.35 -10.23
N THR A 110 -0.75 -7.11 -10.67
CA THR A 110 -0.19 -5.92 -10.02
C THR A 110 -1.23 -4.80 -9.97
N PRO A 111 -1.18 -3.88 -8.96
CA PRO A 111 -2.32 -2.98 -8.72
C PRO A 111 -2.47 -1.83 -9.72
N THR A 112 -1.47 -1.53 -10.55
CA THR A 112 -1.52 -0.37 -11.44
C THR A 112 -0.85 -0.63 -12.79
N PRO A 113 -1.27 0.08 -13.87
CA PRO A 113 -0.56 0.05 -15.15
C PRO A 113 0.91 0.49 -15.02
N TYR A 114 1.22 1.37 -14.06
CA TYR A 114 2.58 1.83 -13.78
C TYR A 114 3.45 0.68 -13.27
N SER A 115 3.01 -0.04 -12.24
CA SER A 115 3.76 -1.18 -11.70
C SER A 115 3.85 -2.33 -12.71
N LYS A 116 2.84 -2.52 -13.57
CA LYS A 116 2.89 -3.47 -14.67
C LYS A 116 4.05 -3.15 -15.63
N ARG A 117 4.13 -1.92 -16.13
CA ARG A 117 5.25 -1.49 -17.01
C ARG A 117 6.62 -1.72 -16.38
N ILE A 118 6.76 -1.46 -15.07
CA ILE A 118 8.00 -1.72 -14.35
C ILE A 118 8.34 -3.21 -14.36
N LEU A 119 7.39 -4.07 -14.00
CA LEU A 119 7.60 -5.52 -13.93
C LEU A 119 7.85 -6.14 -15.32
N GLU A 120 7.18 -5.65 -16.35
CA GLU A 120 7.42 -6.04 -17.75
C GLU A 120 8.83 -5.67 -18.24
N GLY A 121 9.42 -4.61 -17.65
CA GLY A 121 10.81 -4.21 -17.90
C GLY A 121 11.86 -5.08 -17.17
N TYR A 122 11.45 -6.04 -16.35
CA TYR A 122 12.40 -6.93 -15.68
C TYR A 122 12.71 -8.15 -16.56
N ASP A 123 13.98 -8.32 -16.93
CA ASP A 123 14.44 -9.45 -17.75
C ASP A 123 14.02 -10.80 -17.17
N GLU A 124 14.01 -10.89 -15.84
CA GLU A 124 13.63 -12.09 -15.13
C GLU A 124 12.13 -12.47 -15.30
N LEU A 125 11.29 -11.55 -15.78
CA LEU A 125 9.83 -11.75 -15.91
C LEU A 125 9.32 -11.68 -17.37
N LYS A 126 10.19 -11.60 -18.37
CA LYS A 126 9.84 -11.44 -19.80
C LYS A 126 8.89 -12.51 -20.35
N ASP A 127 8.99 -13.74 -19.82
CA ASP A 127 8.16 -14.87 -20.20
C ASP A 127 6.85 -14.99 -19.41
N LYS A 128 6.55 -14.01 -18.54
CA LYS A 128 5.40 -14.04 -17.64
C LYS A 128 4.26 -13.20 -18.15
N LYS A 129 3.04 -13.72 -18.01
CA LYS A 129 1.83 -12.94 -18.21
C LYS A 129 1.63 -12.03 -17.00
N ILE A 130 1.68 -10.71 -17.21
CA ILE A 130 1.47 -9.70 -16.19
C ILE A 130 0.20 -8.91 -16.53
N VAL A 131 -0.70 -8.80 -15.56
CA VAL A 131 -1.94 -8.02 -15.69
C VAL A 131 -2.03 -7.00 -14.57
N ASP A 132 -2.63 -5.86 -14.86
CA ASP A 132 -2.95 -4.86 -13.86
C ASP A 132 -4.42 -4.95 -13.47
N ILE A 133 -4.64 -5.09 -12.16
CA ILE A 133 -5.97 -5.08 -11.55
C ILE A 133 -5.90 -4.19 -10.32
N SER A 134 -6.71 -3.12 -10.30
CA SER A 134 -6.75 -2.19 -9.17
C SER A 134 -7.09 -2.92 -7.86
N ASN A 135 -6.48 -2.47 -6.76
CA ASN A 135 -6.85 -2.94 -5.43
C ASN A 135 -8.29 -2.58 -5.02
N GLY A 136 -8.97 -1.77 -5.82
CA GLY A 136 -10.33 -1.32 -5.56
C GLY A 136 -10.45 -0.33 -4.40
N ILE A 137 -11.64 0.25 -4.30
CA ILE A 137 -12.04 1.10 -3.18
C ILE A 137 -13.55 0.97 -2.99
N ASP A 138 -14.01 0.98 -1.75
CA ASP A 138 -15.42 1.04 -1.41
C ASP A 138 -15.97 2.45 -1.68
N ILE A 139 -16.52 2.64 -2.89
CA ILE A 139 -17.07 3.93 -3.34
C ILE A 139 -18.26 4.33 -2.44
N SER A 140 -19.05 3.37 -1.96
CA SER A 140 -20.20 3.64 -1.11
C SER A 140 -19.80 4.24 0.23
N PHE A 141 -18.71 3.76 0.77
CA PHE A 141 -18.13 4.28 2.01
C PHE A 141 -17.55 5.69 1.84
N PHE A 142 -16.89 6.00 0.72
CA PHE A 142 -16.26 7.29 0.46
C PHE A 142 -17.19 8.33 -0.20
N LYS A 143 -18.50 8.14 -0.11
CA LYS A 143 -19.46 9.13 -0.59
C LYS A 143 -19.30 10.47 0.14
N GLU A 144 -19.49 11.55 -0.62
CA GLU A 144 -19.52 12.92 -0.09
C GLU A 144 -20.62 13.07 0.99
N ASN A 145 -20.29 13.82 2.05
CA ASN A 145 -21.23 14.18 3.11
C ASN A 145 -20.96 15.62 3.55
N LYS A 146 -21.99 16.45 3.48
CA LYS A 146 -21.92 17.88 3.82
C LYS A 146 -21.38 18.17 5.22
N ASN A 147 -21.51 17.21 6.16
CA ASN A 147 -21.02 17.37 7.53
C ASN A 147 -19.51 17.14 7.66
N TYR A 148 -18.85 16.45 6.71
CA TYR A 148 -17.42 16.13 6.83
C TYR A 148 -16.56 17.39 6.90
N ARG A 149 -16.84 18.37 6.03
CA ARG A 149 -16.17 19.67 6.04
C ARG A 149 -16.28 20.37 7.39
N LYS A 150 -17.49 20.39 7.98
CA LYS A 150 -17.75 21.00 9.30
C LYS A 150 -17.03 20.26 10.41
N ASN A 151 -17.08 18.95 10.41
CA ASN A 151 -16.46 18.09 11.41
C ASN A 151 -14.92 18.22 11.42
N LEU A 152 -14.30 18.18 10.24
CA LEU A 152 -12.85 18.35 10.11
C LEU A 152 -12.38 19.70 10.64
N ARG A 153 -13.10 20.78 10.31
CA ARG A 153 -12.77 22.13 10.79
C ARG A 153 -12.96 22.25 12.31
N LYS A 154 -14.03 21.72 12.84
CA LYS A 154 -14.27 21.68 14.30
C LYS A 154 -13.16 20.91 15.04
N ARG A 155 -12.75 19.77 14.48
CA ARG A 155 -11.69 18.91 15.07
C ARG A 155 -10.36 19.64 15.24
N TYR A 156 -9.97 20.46 14.25
CA TYR A 156 -8.69 21.17 14.25
C TYR A 156 -8.84 22.67 14.55
N ASN A 157 -10.00 23.09 15.01
CA ASN A 157 -10.31 24.50 15.34
C ASN A 157 -9.99 25.46 14.19
N LEU A 158 -10.39 25.09 12.96
CA LEU A 158 -10.16 25.85 11.73
C LEU A 158 -11.39 26.65 11.34
N SER A 159 -11.17 27.83 10.76
CA SER A 159 -12.26 28.67 10.20
C SER A 159 -12.91 28.01 8.98
N SER A 160 -14.13 28.46 8.63
CA SER A 160 -14.84 28.02 7.42
C SER A 160 -14.07 28.27 6.12
N ASN A 161 -13.24 29.32 6.10
CA ASN A 161 -12.50 29.79 4.93
C ASN A 161 -11.07 29.23 4.87
N THR A 162 -10.61 28.49 5.89
CA THR A 162 -9.27 27.89 5.90
C THR A 162 -9.10 26.96 4.71
N LYS A 163 -8.07 27.18 3.93
CA LYS A 163 -7.66 26.27 2.85
C LYS A 163 -6.86 25.13 3.46
N ILE A 164 -7.26 23.90 3.18
CA ILE A 164 -6.64 22.71 3.74
C ILE A 164 -5.94 21.92 2.63
N VAL A 165 -4.71 21.51 2.89
CA VAL A 165 -3.96 20.56 2.05
C VAL A 165 -3.82 19.26 2.83
N LEU A 166 -4.32 18.17 2.25
CA LEU A 166 -4.34 16.86 2.91
C LEU A 166 -3.27 15.95 2.33
N GLY A 167 -2.49 15.29 3.21
CA GLY A 167 -1.58 14.22 2.88
C GLY A 167 -1.91 12.95 3.66
N ILE A 168 -1.72 11.76 3.04
CA ILE A 168 -1.98 10.48 3.69
C ILE A 168 -0.85 9.50 3.35
N GLY A 169 -0.15 8.98 4.36
CA GLY A 169 0.92 8.02 4.12
C GLY A 169 1.87 7.85 5.29
N LEU A 170 2.81 6.93 5.13
CA LEU A 170 3.95 6.80 6.04
C LEU A 170 4.90 7.99 5.87
N TYR A 171 5.72 8.27 6.90
CA TYR A 171 6.75 9.30 6.85
C TYR A 171 7.98 8.80 6.07
N ILE A 172 7.80 8.61 4.77
CA ILE A 172 8.87 8.17 3.85
C ILE A 172 8.90 9.08 2.63
N ARG A 173 10.09 9.29 2.06
CA ARG A 173 10.31 10.20 0.93
C ARG A 173 9.37 9.89 -0.24
N ARG A 174 9.21 8.63 -0.60
CA ARG A 174 8.34 8.18 -1.70
C ARG A 174 6.87 8.60 -1.55
N LYS A 175 6.41 8.88 -0.33
CA LYS A 175 5.05 9.39 -0.07
C LYS A 175 4.95 10.91 -0.14
N GLY A 176 6.06 11.60 -0.44
CA GLY A 176 6.09 13.05 -0.60
C GLY A 176 6.09 13.84 0.71
N ILE A 177 6.40 13.21 1.86
CA ILE A 177 6.35 13.90 3.16
C ILE A 177 7.31 15.08 3.24
N VAL A 178 8.50 14.97 2.62
CA VAL A 178 9.49 16.07 2.60
C VAL A 178 8.96 17.25 1.80
N ASP A 179 8.40 16.98 0.62
CA ASP A 179 7.83 18.01 -0.25
C ASP A 179 6.59 18.64 0.38
N PHE A 180 5.79 17.84 1.09
CA PHE A 180 4.61 18.32 1.82
C PHE A 180 4.99 19.31 2.92
N ILE A 181 6.04 19.02 3.70
CA ILE A 181 6.56 19.93 4.73
C ILE A 181 7.12 21.20 4.10
N GLU A 182 7.84 21.09 2.97
CA GLU A 182 8.38 22.24 2.26
C GLU A 182 7.27 23.13 1.67
N LEU A 183 6.23 22.53 1.10
CA LEU A 183 5.05 23.28 0.65
C LEU A 183 4.35 24.03 1.80
N ALA A 184 4.27 23.40 2.98
CA ALA A 184 3.70 24.06 4.16
C ALA A 184 4.51 25.32 4.57
N ARG A 185 5.85 25.29 4.44
CA ARG A 185 6.69 26.47 4.70
C ARG A 185 6.42 27.60 3.70
N ARG A 186 6.21 27.25 2.42
CA ARG A 186 6.00 28.24 1.34
C ARG A 186 4.59 28.80 1.30
N LEU A 187 3.63 28.11 1.90
CA LEU A 187 2.21 28.47 1.87
C LEU A 187 1.66 28.66 3.29
N PRO A 188 2.09 29.69 4.04
CA PRO A 188 1.73 29.90 5.45
C PRO A 188 0.23 30.14 5.67
N ASP A 189 -0.51 30.61 4.67
CA ASP A 189 -1.94 30.86 4.74
C ASP A 189 -2.80 29.60 4.59
N TYR A 190 -2.17 28.46 4.30
CA TYR A 190 -2.84 27.16 4.19
C TYR A 190 -2.58 26.33 5.43
N THR A 191 -3.54 25.51 5.81
CA THR A 191 -3.32 24.47 6.84
C THR A 191 -3.03 23.14 6.18
N PHE A 192 -1.95 22.52 6.58
CA PHE A 192 -1.49 21.23 6.08
C PHE A 192 -1.80 20.15 7.13
N ILE A 193 -2.45 19.05 6.73
CA ILE A 193 -2.80 17.95 7.63
C ILE A 193 -2.28 16.65 7.01
N TRP A 194 -1.42 15.93 7.72
CA TRP A 194 -0.87 14.66 7.25
C TRP A 194 -1.30 13.51 8.16
N TYR A 195 -2.13 12.61 7.63
CA TYR A 195 -2.50 11.38 8.30
C TYR A 195 -1.55 10.24 7.96
N GLY A 196 -1.14 9.52 8.98
CA GLY A 196 -0.25 8.38 8.91
C GLY A 196 0.91 8.51 9.90
N TYR A 197 1.62 7.42 10.06
CA TYR A 197 2.70 7.37 11.02
C TYR A 197 3.75 6.33 10.62
N SER A 198 5.00 6.66 10.82
CA SER A 198 6.10 5.70 10.91
C SER A 198 7.17 6.26 11.84
N SER A 199 7.96 5.37 12.45
CA SER A 199 9.02 5.79 13.35
C SER A 199 10.08 6.59 12.59
N LEU A 200 10.37 7.80 13.05
CA LEU A 200 11.46 8.62 12.50
C LEU A 200 12.84 7.96 12.68
N LYS A 201 13.00 7.03 13.64
CA LYS A 201 14.23 6.25 13.81
C LYS A 201 14.53 5.37 12.58
N ALA A 202 13.47 4.91 11.92
CA ALA A 202 13.56 4.10 10.70
C ALA A 202 13.48 4.93 9.39
N ALA A 203 13.34 6.26 9.50
CA ALA A 203 13.25 7.14 8.34
C ALA A 203 14.64 7.47 7.77
N THR A 204 14.68 7.86 6.50
CA THR A 204 15.88 8.37 5.84
C THR A 204 16.33 9.70 6.44
N SER A 205 17.60 10.10 6.21
CA SER A 205 18.19 11.31 6.81
C SER A 205 17.43 12.58 6.42
N ASP A 206 17.02 12.69 5.16
CA ASP A 206 16.27 13.83 4.63
C ASP A 206 14.87 13.97 5.26
N VAL A 207 14.19 12.85 5.50
CA VAL A 207 12.91 12.86 6.24
C VAL A 207 13.14 13.32 7.69
N ARG A 208 14.15 12.77 8.37
CA ARG A 208 14.47 13.22 9.75
C ARG A 208 14.82 14.71 9.80
N GLU A 209 15.56 15.20 8.83
CA GLU A 209 15.92 16.63 8.75
C GLU A 209 14.68 17.51 8.56
N ALA A 210 13.78 17.12 7.65
CA ALA A 210 12.53 17.84 7.42
C ALA A 210 11.67 18.00 8.69
N PHE A 211 11.69 16.99 9.57
CA PHE A 211 10.94 17.02 10.84
C PHE A 211 11.59 17.84 11.96
N LYS A 212 12.86 18.28 11.85
CA LYS A 212 13.51 19.09 12.89
C LYS A 212 12.88 20.48 13.06
N ASN A 213 12.49 21.10 11.94
CA ASN A 213 11.94 22.46 11.90
C ASN A 213 10.61 22.48 11.16
N LEU A 214 9.54 22.08 11.83
CA LEU A 214 8.20 22.06 11.26
C LEU A 214 7.58 23.46 11.23
N PRO A 215 6.92 23.87 10.14
CA PRO A 215 6.16 25.11 10.11
C PRO A 215 4.92 25.02 11.00
N LYS A 216 4.42 26.18 11.49
CA LYS A 216 3.31 26.24 12.44
C LYS A 216 1.97 25.80 11.84
N ASN A 217 1.82 25.84 10.52
CA ASN A 217 0.61 25.52 9.78
C ASN A 217 0.49 24.06 9.36
N ILE A 218 1.29 23.15 9.95
CA ILE A 218 1.22 21.71 9.68
C ILE A 218 0.78 20.93 10.92
N ILE A 219 -0.11 19.97 10.71
CA ILE A 219 -0.70 19.11 11.74
C ILE A 219 -0.43 17.65 11.39
N PHE A 220 0.08 16.88 12.35
CA PHE A 220 0.31 15.44 12.25
C PHE A 220 -0.59 14.69 13.26
N PRO A 221 -1.82 14.30 12.89
CA PRO A 221 -2.71 13.58 13.80
C PRO A 221 -2.27 12.15 14.10
N GLY A 222 -1.29 11.65 13.35
CA GLY A 222 -0.89 10.25 13.42
C GLY A 222 -1.72 9.34 12.51
N TYR A 223 -1.85 8.06 12.90
CA TYR A 223 -2.64 7.10 12.12
C TYR A 223 -4.12 7.46 12.15
N GLY A 224 -4.73 7.58 10.97
CA GLY A 224 -6.17 7.81 10.82
C GLY A 224 -6.92 6.51 10.53
N GLU A 225 -7.93 6.21 11.34
CA GLU A 225 -8.89 5.15 11.02
C GLU A 225 -9.70 5.52 9.75
N LYS A 226 -10.33 4.51 9.14
CA LYS A 226 -11.02 4.64 7.84
C LYS A 226 -12.06 5.78 7.84
N GLU A 227 -12.81 5.92 8.92
CA GLU A 227 -13.83 6.95 9.13
C GLU A 227 -13.24 8.36 9.18
N LEU A 228 -12.13 8.51 9.89
CA LEU A 228 -11.43 9.79 9.99
C LEU A 228 -10.82 10.22 8.64
N ILE A 229 -10.26 9.28 7.89
CA ILE A 229 -9.75 9.53 6.55
C ILE A 229 -10.88 9.93 5.61
N ARG A 230 -12.03 9.25 5.68
CA ARG A 230 -13.23 9.61 4.90
C ARG A 230 -13.69 11.02 5.20
N GLU A 231 -13.77 11.39 6.49
CA GLU A 231 -14.13 12.75 6.92
C GLU A 231 -13.13 13.78 6.37
N ALA A 232 -11.84 13.47 6.44
CA ALA A 232 -10.78 14.36 5.96
C ALA A 232 -10.81 14.57 4.43
N LEU A 233 -11.11 13.52 3.67
CA LEU A 233 -11.24 13.60 2.21
C LEU A 233 -12.45 14.41 1.74
N GLY A 234 -13.52 14.47 2.56
CA GLY A 234 -14.72 15.27 2.29
C GLY A 234 -14.67 16.69 2.87
N GLY A 235 -13.56 17.07 3.50
CA GLY A 235 -13.34 18.38 4.17
C GLY A 235 -12.82 19.46 3.29
#